data_9713fa2e3070e74aa5b686ed3c1cfeeb
#
_entry.id   9713fa2e3070e74aa5b686ed3c1cfeeb
#
_cell.length_a   1.000
_cell.length_b   1.000
_cell.length_c   1.000
_cell.angle_alpha   90.00
_cell.angle_beta   90.00
_cell.angle_gamma   90.00
#
_symmetry.space_group_name_H-M   'P 1'
#
loop_
_entity.id
_entity.type
_entity.pdbx_description
1 polymer ?
#
loop_
_entity_poly.entity_id
_entity_poly.type
_entity_poly.pdbx_seq_one_letter_code
_entity_poly.pdbx_strand_id
1 'polypeptide(L)'
;TMKKLLAIFIAAVIILGAVEVVRKPSAQQIVDDFDSIVHVISLTQITRDSKLIGKRENVGKDTYIGSYSSSCISENGRDVVFGGASVKDRKIKLKVKILTESGAASLRVRTGSDVKEYSVDENGIIEKTFDFNGGGNYAMIIYNNFTGTVEMTSEYAK
;
A
#
# COMPACT_ATOMS: atom_id res chain seq x y z
N THR A 1 2.74 11.25 -17.98
CA THR A 1 2.85 11.29 -16.91
C THR A 1 1.63 11.89 -16.33
N MET A 2 1.63 12.87 -15.46
CA MET A 2 0.43 13.35 -14.73
C MET A 2 -0.78 13.66 -15.62
N LYS A 3 -0.58 14.33 -16.76
CA LYS A 3 -1.66 14.66 -17.70
C LYS A 3 -2.35 13.44 -18.31
N LYS A 4 -1.61 12.35 -18.58
CA LYS A 4 -2.18 11.09 -19.09
C LYS A 4 -2.98 10.36 -18.01
N LEU A 5 -2.51 10.37 -16.75
CA LEU A 5 -3.22 9.79 -15.62
C LEU A 5 -4.53 10.55 -15.33
N LEU A 6 -4.49 11.88 -15.39
CA LEU A 6 -5.68 12.72 -15.24
C LEU A 6 -6.69 12.45 -16.35
N ALA A 7 -6.24 12.33 -17.62
CA ALA A 7 -7.11 12.04 -18.74
C ALA A 7 -7.77 10.64 -18.61
N ILE A 8 -7.02 9.65 -18.16
CA ILE A 8 -7.55 8.29 -17.89
C ILE A 8 -8.59 8.33 -16.76
N PHE A 9 -8.31 9.09 -15.69
CA PHE A 9 -9.25 9.26 -14.58
C PHE A 9 -10.55 9.92 -15.05
N ILE A 10 -10.47 11.03 -15.79
CA ILE A 10 -11.65 11.73 -16.32
C ILE A 10 -12.45 10.79 -17.25
N ALA A 11 -11.78 10.06 -18.15
CA ALA A 11 -12.44 9.10 -19.04
C ALA A 11 -13.14 7.99 -18.24
N ALA A 12 -12.51 7.45 -17.21
CA ALA A 12 -13.09 6.43 -16.34
C ALA A 12 -14.33 6.95 -15.60
N VAL A 13 -14.30 8.16 -15.09
CA VAL A 13 -15.45 8.80 -14.40
C VAL A 13 -16.60 9.05 -15.38
N ILE A 14 -16.32 9.49 -16.61
CA ILE A 14 -17.36 9.70 -17.65
C ILE A 14 -18.01 8.37 -18.03
N ILE A 15 -17.22 7.31 -18.26
CA ILE A 15 -17.73 5.99 -18.60
C ILE A 15 -18.58 5.43 -17.46
N LEU A 16 -18.13 5.56 -16.22
CA LEU A 16 -18.89 5.13 -15.05
C LEU A 16 -20.23 5.87 -14.98
N GLY A 17 -20.23 7.19 -15.11
CA GLY A 17 -21.46 7.97 -15.11
C GLY A 17 -22.45 7.58 -16.20
N ALA A 18 -21.96 7.26 -17.40
CA ALA A 18 -22.83 6.79 -18.51
C ALA A 18 -23.42 5.40 -18.22
N VAL A 19 -22.64 4.48 -17.64
CA VAL A 19 -23.09 3.14 -17.26
C VAL A 19 -24.12 3.21 -16.13
N GLU A 20 -23.92 4.10 -15.16
CA GLU A 20 -24.81 4.32 -14.03
C GLU A 20 -26.21 4.81 -14.47
N VAL A 21 -26.26 5.71 -15.44
CA VAL A 21 -27.54 6.20 -15.99
C VAL A 21 -28.38 5.09 -16.63
N VAL A 22 -27.70 4.08 -17.24
CA VAL A 22 -28.39 2.96 -17.92
C VAL A 22 -28.79 1.85 -16.95
N ARG A 23 -27.96 1.55 -15.94
CA ARG A 23 -28.15 0.40 -15.02
C ARG A 23 -29.07 0.67 -13.83
N LYS A 24 -29.29 1.95 -13.47
CA LYS A 24 -29.99 2.35 -12.22
C LYS A 24 -29.44 1.61 -10.99
N PRO A 25 -28.13 1.64 -10.74
CA PRO A 25 -27.52 0.89 -9.66
C PRO A 25 -27.94 1.41 -8.30
N SER A 26 -27.76 0.59 -7.26
CA SER A 26 -27.89 1.06 -5.88
C SER A 26 -26.74 2.02 -5.54
N ALA A 27 -26.95 2.89 -4.53
CA ALA A 27 -25.91 3.78 -4.05
C ALA A 27 -24.63 3.00 -3.64
N GLN A 28 -24.76 1.79 -3.09
CA GLN A 28 -23.63 0.94 -2.73
C GLN A 28 -22.86 0.46 -3.96
N GLN A 29 -23.54 0.08 -5.05
CA GLN A 29 -22.88 -0.33 -6.29
C GLN A 29 -22.06 0.82 -6.90
N ILE A 30 -22.59 2.05 -6.87
CA ILE A 30 -21.86 3.23 -7.32
C ILE A 30 -20.57 3.43 -6.52
N VAL A 31 -20.63 3.30 -5.20
CA VAL A 31 -19.45 3.40 -4.33
C VAL A 31 -18.44 2.30 -4.64
N ASP A 32 -18.90 1.06 -4.85
CA ASP A 32 -18.03 -0.09 -5.12
C ASP A 32 -17.31 0.04 -6.46
N ASP A 33 -18.03 0.48 -7.51
CA ASP A 33 -17.46 0.70 -8.84
C ASP A 33 -16.44 1.86 -8.83
N PHE A 34 -16.76 2.94 -8.12
CA PHE A 34 -15.85 4.07 -7.95
C PHE A 34 -14.59 3.68 -7.15
N ASP A 35 -14.75 2.92 -6.06
CA ASP A 35 -13.64 2.38 -5.27
C ASP A 35 -12.71 1.53 -6.13
N SER A 36 -13.27 0.67 -6.98
CA SER A 36 -12.50 -0.17 -7.89
C SER A 36 -11.64 0.64 -8.87
N ILE A 37 -12.19 1.72 -9.44
CA ILE A 37 -11.45 2.59 -10.36
C ILE A 37 -10.32 3.32 -9.62
N VAL A 38 -10.62 3.90 -8.48
CA VAL A 38 -9.63 4.61 -7.65
C VAL A 38 -8.51 3.65 -7.24
N HIS A 39 -8.86 2.41 -6.87
CA HIS A 39 -7.90 1.38 -6.50
C HIS A 39 -6.96 1.04 -7.67
N VAL A 40 -7.48 0.74 -8.86
CA VAL A 40 -6.67 0.40 -10.04
C VAL A 40 -5.66 1.51 -10.37
N ILE A 41 -6.08 2.77 -10.32
CA ILE A 41 -5.18 3.90 -10.57
C ILE A 41 -4.08 3.97 -9.51
N SER A 42 -4.40 3.67 -8.26
CA SER A 42 -3.48 3.73 -7.14
C SER A 42 -2.40 2.64 -7.15
N LEU A 43 -2.63 1.52 -7.86
CA LEU A 43 -1.64 0.45 -8.01
C LEU A 43 -0.32 0.93 -8.63
N THR A 44 -0.34 2.04 -9.37
CA THR A 44 0.87 2.67 -9.91
C THR A 44 1.84 3.16 -8.84
N GLN A 45 1.37 3.36 -7.61
CA GLN A 45 2.18 3.78 -6.45
C GLN A 45 2.85 2.59 -5.72
N ILE A 46 2.32 1.38 -5.91
CA ILE A 46 2.89 0.17 -5.32
C ILE A 46 4.10 -0.26 -6.15
N THR A 47 5.18 -0.64 -5.48
CA THR A 47 6.36 -1.14 -6.16
C THR A 47 6.02 -2.45 -6.88
N ARG A 48 6.30 -2.52 -8.18
CA ARG A 48 6.08 -3.74 -8.97
C ARG A 48 6.99 -4.85 -8.46
N ASP A 49 6.52 -6.10 -8.45
CA ASP A 49 7.27 -7.25 -7.93
C ASP A 49 8.67 -7.40 -8.56
N SER A 50 8.80 -7.08 -9.85
CA SER A 50 10.10 -7.10 -10.56
C SER A 50 11.08 -5.98 -10.15
N LYS A 51 10.65 -5.03 -9.32
CA LYS A 51 11.44 -3.88 -8.85
C LYS A 51 11.55 -3.82 -7.33
N LEU A 52 10.96 -4.78 -6.63
CA LEU A 52 11.09 -4.88 -5.19
C LEU A 52 12.53 -5.25 -4.83
N ILE A 53 13.05 -4.64 -3.76
CA ILE A 53 14.27 -5.04 -3.07
C ILE A 53 14.04 -6.42 -2.42
N GLY A 54 12.88 -6.59 -1.81
CA GLY A 54 12.45 -7.86 -1.25
C GLY A 54 11.50 -8.62 -2.15
N LYS A 55 10.73 -9.52 -1.54
CA LYS A 55 9.73 -10.36 -2.19
C LYS A 55 8.41 -10.27 -1.44
N ARG A 56 7.35 -10.08 -2.19
CA ARG A 56 5.97 -10.06 -1.70
C ARG A 56 5.28 -11.37 -2.04
N GLU A 57 4.51 -11.90 -1.09
CA GLU A 57 3.77 -13.15 -1.25
C GLU A 57 2.34 -12.98 -0.75
N ASN A 58 1.44 -13.83 -1.25
CA ASN A 58 0.03 -13.92 -0.84
C ASN A 58 -0.78 -12.62 -1.02
N VAL A 59 -0.40 -11.81 -2.02
CA VAL A 59 -1.06 -10.53 -2.33
C VAL A 59 -2.15 -10.71 -3.38
N GLY A 60 -2.83 -11.72 -3.56
CA GLY A 60 -3.94 -11.91 -4.49
C GLY A 60 -4.36 -10.64 -5.26
N LYS A 61 -5.64 -10.38 -5.40
CA LYS A 61 -6.20 -9.12 -5.92
C LYS A 61 -6.23 -7.99 -4.87
N ASP A 62 -6.08 -8.34 -3.60
CA ASP A 62 -6.10 -7.40 -2.47
C ASP A 62 -4.68 -6.97 -2.13
N THR A 63 -4.35 -5.74 -2.46
CA THR A 63 -3.01 -5.17 -2.24
C THR A 63 -2.79 -4.64 -0.83
N TYR A 64 -3.79 -4.70 0.03
CA TYR A 64 -3.69 -4.25 1.42
C TYR A 64 -3.13 -5.29 2.38
N ILE A 65 -3.24 -6.58 2.03
CA ILE A 65 -2.87 -7.71 2.89
C ILE A 65 -1.88 -8.64 2.21
N GLY A 66 -1.09 -9.35 3.02
CA GLY A 66 -0.12 -10.32 2.54
C GLY A 66 1.14 -10.36 3.40
N SER A 67 2.20 -10.96 2.86
CA SER A 67 3.52 -11.01 3.47
C SER A 67 4.59 -10.45 2.54
N TYR A 68 5.66 -9.97 3.15
CA TYR A 68 6.84 -9.45 2.48
C TYR A 68 8.09 -9.84 3.27
N SER A 69 9.15 -10.15 2.55
CA SER A 69 10.46 -10.42 3.14
C SER A 69 11.59 -9.87 2.28
N SER A 70 12.68 -9.45 2.91
CA SER A 70 13.90 -9.08 2.23
C SER A 70 15.14 -9.56 2.99
N SER A 71 16.22 -9.80 2.25
CA SER A 71 17.55 -10.04 2.79
C SER A 71 18.51 -9.12 2.02
N CYS A 72 19.13 -8.19 2.71
CA CYS A 72 19.80 -7.03 2.15
C CYS A 72 21.29 -7.01 2.52
N ILE A 73 22.12 -6.49 1.60
CA ILE A 73 23.54 -6.19 1.81
C ILE A 73 23.79 -4.77 1.30
N SER A 74 24.00 -3.82 2.22
CA SER A 74 24.21 -2.39 1.92
C SER A 74 23.15 -1.76 1.02
N GLU A 75 21.90 -2.18 1.20
CA GLU A 75 20.79 -1.78 0.31
C GLU A 75 20.29 -0.37 0.62
N ASN A 76 19.94 0.36 -0.42
CA ASN A 76 19.35 1.69 -0.36
C ASN A 76 18.09 1.75 -1.21
N GLY A 77 17.08 2.44 -0.72
CA GLY A 77 15.84 2.65 -1.47
C GLY A 77 14.60 2.45 -0.64
N ARG A 78 13.51 2.12 -1.33
CA ARG A 78 12.23 1.86 -0.68
C ARG A 78 11.41 0.86 -1.47
N ASP A 79 10.67 0.04 -0.76
CA ASP A 79 9.60 -0.76 -1.30
C ASP A 79 8.25 -0.25 -0.79
N VAL A 80 7.34 0.11 -1.69
CA VAL A 80 5.93 0.35 -1.38
C VAL A 80 5.25 -1.01 -1.44
N VAL A 81 5.03 -1.61 -0.27
CA VAL A 81 4.71 -3.04 -0.16
C VAL A 81 3.21 -3.30 -0.24
N PHE A 82 2.44 -2.63 0.62
CA PHE A 82 0.99 -2.81 0.74
C PHE A 82 0.26 -1.49 0.64
N GLY A 83 -1.00 -1.54 0.22
CA GLY A 83 -1.89 -0.39 0.20
C GLY A 83 -2.58 -0.15 -1.12
N GLY A 84 -3.09 1.06 -1.27
CA GLY A 84 -3.80 1.55 -2.44
C GLY A 84 -4.59 2.80 -2.09
N ALA A 85 -5.31 3.35 -3.06
CA ALA A 85 -6.33 4.36 -2.79
C ALA A 85 -7.71 3.69 -2.73
N SER A 86 -8.56 4.19 -1.85
CA SER A 86 -9.91 3.68 -1.62
C SER A 86 -10.80 4.82 -1.15
N VAL A 87 -12.10 4.69 -1.39
CA VAL A 87 -13.13 5.52 -0.77
C VAL A 87 -13.73 4.86 0.48
N LYS A 88 -13.31 3.62 0.77
CA LYS A 88 -13.75 2.84 1.93
C LYS A 88 -12.71 2.89 3.03
N ASP A 89 -13.19 2.90 4.26
CA ASP A 89 -12.35 2.78 5.43
C ASP A 89 -11.92 1.33 5.66
N ARG A 90 -10.67 1.15 6.09
CA ARG A 90 -10.09 -0.14 6.43
C ARG A 90 -9.23 -0.01 7.68
N LYS A 91 -9.28 -1.02 8.53
CA LYS A 91 -8.30 -1.16 9.62
C LYS A 91 -7.30 -2.23 9.23
N ILE A 92 -6.04 -1.86 9.19
CA ILE A 92 -4.94 -2.75 8.78
C ILE A 92 -3.97 -2.91 9.94
N LYS A 93 -3.75 -4.15 10.35
CA LYS A 93 -2.71 -4.50 11.31
C LYS A 93 -1.44 -4.85 10.56
N LEU A 94 -0.38 -4.11 10.85
CA LEU A 94 0.97 -4.36 10.34
C LEU A 94 1.84 -4.94 11.46
N LYS A 95 2.57 -6.00 11.14
CA LYS A 95 3.64 -6.52 11.96
C LYS A 95 4.92 -6.57 11.12
N VAL A 96 5.95 -5.88 11.59
CA VAL A 96 7.25 -5.79 10.91
C VAL A 96 8.33 -6.26 11.89
N LYS A 97 9.22 -7.12 11.42
CA LYS A 97 10.43 -7.53 12.13
C LYS A 97 11.63 -7.12 11.31
N ILE A 98 12.55 -6.39 11.89
CA ILE A 98 13.78 -5.94 11.26
C ILE A 98 14.95 -6.43 12.11
N LEU A 99 15.81 -7.25 11.51
CA LEU A 99 17.07 -7.68 12.11
C LEU A 99 18.20 -6.92 11.38
N THR A 100 18.80 -5.97 12.07
CA THR A 100 19.82 -5.08 11.50
C THR A 100 21.20 -5.57 11.88
N GLU A 101 22.07 -5.77 10.88
CA GLU A 101 23.51 -5.98 11.03
C GLU A 101 24.26 -4.66 10.91
N SER A 102 23.89 -3.83 9.92
CA SER A 102 24.40 -2.46 9.76
C SER A 102 23.41 -1.58 8.98
N GLY A 103 23.61 -0.26 9.05
CA GLY A 103 22.71 0.72 8.43
C GLY A 103 21.38 0.81 9.16
N ALA A 104 20.29 1.12 8.45
CA ALA A 104 18.97 1.25 9.02
C ALA A 104 17.86 0.83 8.04
N ALA A 105 16.81 0.23 8.58
CA ALA A 105 15.54 0.08 7.89
C ALA A 105 14.40 0.55 8.80
N SER A 106 13.34 1.08 8.20
CA SER A 106 12.17 1.59 8.93
C SER A 106 10.87 1.29 8.19
N LEU A 107 9.78 1.23 8.95
CA LEU A 107 8.42 1.21 8.39
C LEU A 107 7.96 2.66 8.19
N ARG A 108 7.60 3.02 6.96
CA ARG A 108 6.91 4.28 6.68
C ARG A 108 5.48 4.00 6.25
N VAL A 109 4.53 4.68 6.89
CA VAL A 109 3.10 4.53 6.58
C VAL A 109 2.55 5.88 6.16
N ARG A 110 1.87 5.88 5.01
CA ARG A 110 1.06 7.00 4.53
C ARG A 110 -0.41 6.69 4.75
N THR A 111 -1.13 7.63 5.37
CA THR A 111 -2.59 7.60 5.52
C THR A 111 -3.16 8.91 4.98
N GLY A 112 -3.71 8.87 3.76
CA GLY A 112 -4.13 10.08 3.05
C GLY A 112 -2.95 11.02 2.76
N SER A 113 -2.95 12.21 3.38
CA SER A 113 -1.86 13.20 3.30
C SER A 113 -0.77 12.99 4.34
N ASP A 114 -1.07 12.28 5.43
CA ASP A 114 -0.14 12.08 6.54
C ASP A 114 0.88 10.99 6.24
N VAL A 115 2.15 11.28 6.52
CA VAL A 115 3.25 10.33 6.37
C VAL A 115 4.00 10.25 7.69
N LYS A 116 4.08 9.04 8.25
CA LYS A 116 4.81 8.78 9.49
C LYS A 116 5.80 7.65 9.31
N GLU A 117 6.92 7.76 9.99
CA GLU A 117 7.97 6.74 10.01
C GLU A 117 8.07 6.14 11.41
N TYR A 118 8.25 4.82 11.45
CA TYR A 118 8.30 4.03 12.67
C TYR A 118 9.58 3.21 12.67
N SER A 119 10.36 3.36 13.75
CA SER A 119 11.49 2.51 14.04
C SER A 119 11.04 1.30 14.86
N VAL A 120 11.79 0.21 14.76
CA VAL A 120 11.57 -0.98 15.59
C VAL A 120 11.86 -0.69 17.07
N ASP A 121 11.27 -1.48 17.94
CA ASP A 121 11.58 -1.54 19.37
C ASP A 121 12.92 -2.27 19.63
N GLU A 122 13.26 -2.47 20.89
CA GLU A 122 14.48 -3.19 21.32
C GLU A 122 14.53 -4.67 20.87
N ASN A 123 13.38 -5.24 20.52
CA ASN A 123 13.25 -6.62 19.99
C ASN A 123 13.28 -6.67 18.46
N GLY A 124 13.45 -5.52 17.79
CA GLY A 124 13.40 -5.42 16.34
C GLY A 124 11.99 -5.54 15.75
N ILE A 125 10.94 -5.25 16.52
CA ILE A 125 9.54 -5.45 16.12
C ILE A 125 8.77 -4.15 16.10
N ILE A 126 7.87 -4.00 15.12
CA ILE A 126 6.76 -3.05 15.10
C ILE A 126 5.48 -3.86 14.94
N GLU A 127 4.53 -3.69 15.84
CA GLU A 127 3.18 -4.24 15.67
C GLU A 127 2.16 -3.14 15.95
N LYS A 128 1.40 -2.75 14.92
CA LYS A 128 0.50 -1.61 15.00
C LYS A 128 -0.67 -1.72 14.04
N THR A 129 -1.83 -1.23 14.50
CA THR A 129 -3.03 -1.08 13.67
C THR A 129 -3.14 0.35 13.15
N PHE A 130 -3.48 0.48 11.88
CA PHE A 130 -3.65 1.74 11.17
C PHE A 130 -5.07 1.85 10.60
N ASP A 131 -5.66 3.04 10.73
CA ASP A 131 -6.91 3.37 10.06
C ASP A 131 -6.56 3.89 8.65
N PHE A 132 -6.80 3.06 7.65
CA PHE A 132 -6.69 3.39 6.24
C PHE A 132 -8.04 3.93 5.77
N ASN A 133 -8.31 5.16 6.13
CA ASN A 133 -9.51 5.89 5.72
C ASN A 133 -9.37 6.34 4.26
N GLY A 134 -10.45 6.86 3.69
CA GLY A 134 -10.49 7.24 2.27
C GLY A 134 -9.25 8.00 1.79
N GLY A 135 -8.84 7.76 0.55
CA GLY A 135 -7.63 8.32 -0.07
C GLY A 135 -6.52 7.29 -0.28
N GLY A 136 -5.29 7.77 -0.49
CA GLY A 136 -4.12 6.92 -0.72
C GLY A 136 -3.45 6.49 0.58
N ASN A 137 -3.41 5.19 0.84
CA ASN A 137 -2.84 4.61 2.05
C ASN A 137 -1.81 3.55 1.68
N TYR A 138 -0.58 3.69 2.17
CA TYR A 138 0.52 2.82 1.77
C TYR A 138 1.43 2.50 2.94
N ALA A 139 1.87 1.24 3.03
CA ALA A 139 2.92 0.77 3.92
C ALA A 139 4.19 0.49 3.12
N MET A 140 5.30 1.06 3.57
CA MET A 140 6.58 1.07 2.86
C MET A 140 7.70 0.66 3.80
N ILE A 141 8.68 -0.07 3.28
CA ILE A 141 9.96 -0.25 3.95
C ILE A 141 10.98 0.69 3.30
N ILE A 142 11.68 1.46 4.12
CA ILE A 142 12.76 2.35 3.72
C ILE A 142 14.08 1.73 4.14
N TYR A 143 15.05 1.70 3.23
CA TYR A 143 16.39 1.16 3.44
C TYR A 143 17.42 2.28 3.31
N ASN A 144 18.35 2.35 4.26
CA ASN A 144 19.44 3.30 4.27
C ASN A 144 20.75 2.57 4.61
N ASN A 145 21.50 2.22 3.58
CA ASN A 145 22.72 1.42 3.65
C ASN A 145 22.54 0.16 4.52
N PHE A 146 21.36 -0.47 4.37
CA PHE A 146 20.89 -1.52 5.26
C PHE A 146 21.47 -2.87 4.89
N THR A 147 22.06 -3.54 5.87
CA THR A 147 22.41 -4.97 5.83
C THR A 147 21.60 -5.68 6.91
N GLY A 148 20.91 -6.74 6.55
CA GLY A 148 20.05 -7.46 7.47
C GLY A 148 18.83 -8.06 6.79
N THR A 149 17.81 -8.39 7.59
CA THR A 149 16.56 -8.97 7.08
C THR A 149 15.34 -8.17 7.55
N VAL A 150 14.32 -8.13 6.70
CA VAL A 150 13.01 -7.59 7.03
C VAL A 150 11.94 -8.63 6.74
N GLU A 151 11.03 -8.83 7.68
CA GLU A 151 9.80 -9.59 7.51
C GLU A 151 8.62 -8.67 7.83
N MET A 152 7.59 -8.67 7.00
CA MET A 152 6.39 -7.84 7.20
C MET A 152 5.14 -8.64 6.86
N THR A 153 4.14 -8.55 7.72
CA THR A 153 2.80 -9.06 7.44
C THR A 153 1.79 -7.94 7.56
N SER A 154 0.77 -8.02 6.73
CA SER A 154 -0.36 -7.10 6.70
C SER A 154 -1.66 -7.88 6.68
N GLU A 155 -2.57 -7.57 7.57
CA GLU A 155 -3.87 -8.23 7.69
C GLU A 155 -4.97 -7.22 8.07
N TYR A 156 -6.23 -7.56 7.78
CA TYR A 156 -7.36 -6.77 8.29
C TYR A 156 -7.46 -6.94 9.81
N ALA A 157 -7.49 -5.81 10.53
CA ALA A 157 -7.79 -5.83 11.95
C ALA A 157 -9.29 -6.14 12.17
N LYS A 158 -9.56 -6.99 13.16
CA LYS A 158 -10.93 -7.29 13.61
C LYS A 158 -11.51 -6.17 14.45
#